data_f3e0b1e9f99bc513c9176eb1c9224639
#
_entry.id   f3e0b1e9f99bc513c9176eb1c9224639
#
_cell.length_a   1.000
_cell.length_b   1.000
_cell.length_c   1.000
_cell.angle_alpha   90.00
_cell.angle_beta   90.00
_cell.angle_gamma   90.00
#
_symmetry.space_group_name_H-M   'P 1'
#
loop_
_entity.id
_entity.type
_entity.pdbx_description
1 polymer ?
#
loop_
_entity_poly.entity_id
_entity_poly.type
_entity_poly.pdbx_seq_one_letter_code
_entity_poly.pdbx_strand_id
1 'polypeptide(L)'
;MNKLILKAAFNSLSFGNVSYNIARELYKKDINTSIFPISNNFDFSAFNKIDSDFKKWLESSTNSRLTSIKRDIPCLSIWHLNGSEESIGSRSFLYSFYELNNPTFTEKNIVDIHDKVIFSSNHAKKCFESVNCENVKSVPLGFDEDFHETNKTYLQGKLHFGLMGKWEKRKQTEKIIKIWAEKYGNNKDYQLTCCVTNPFFKEGEMNQIIGRCLEGKIYSNINFLGRLKTNSEVNEFLNAIDIDLSGLSGAEGWNLPAFNSTCLGKWSIVSNNTSHKDWANKDNSIILEPSGEETAEDGVFFNKGSTFNQGTINVFSKDQLLEKFEEAESKFGIKNEEGLKLKDEFSYEKTLNKIIKIIENA
;
A
#
# COMPACT_ATOMS: atom_id res chain seq x y z
N MET A 1 10.35 22.33 13.16
CA MET A 1 11.61 21.55 12.91
C MET A 1 12.36 22.17 11.75
N ASN A 2 13.66 22.52 11.91
CA ASN A 2 14.43 23.22 10.87
C ASN A 2 15.35 22.29 10.06
N LYS A 3 15.69 21.12 10.60
CA LYS A 3 16.57 20.15 9.95
C LYS A 3 16.09 18.73 10.20
N LEU A 4 16.24 17.87 9.19
CA LEU A 4 15.89 16.46 9.23
C LEU A 4 16.88 15.61 8.41
N ILE A 5 17.23 14.43 8.90
CA ILE A 5 17.83 13.39 8.09
C ILE A 5 16.70 12.47 7.63
N LEU A 6 16.60 12.24 6.34
CA LEU A 6 15.67 11.28 5.75
C LEU A 6 16.44 10.07 5.19
N LYS A 7 16.30 8.91 5.82
CA LYS A 7 16.83 7.62 5.32
C LYS A 7 15.68 6.83 4.71
N ALA A 8 15.63 6.72 3.38
CA ALA A 8 14.45 6.17 2.71
C ALA A 8 14.79 5.48 1.39
N ALA A 9 13.99 4.50 0.98
CA ALA A 9 14.07 3.93 -0.35
C ALA A 9 13.36 4.83 -1.37
N PHE A 10 13.96 5.00 -2.54
CA PHE A 10 13.36 5.69 -3.68
C PHE A 10 13.32 4.71 -4.85
N ASN A 11 12.21 4.04 -5.03
CA ASN A 11 11.98 3.06 -6.08
C ASN A 11 10.50 3.03 -6.50
N SER A 12 10.17 2.24 -7.51
CA SER A 12 8.81 2.12 -8.04
C SER A 12 7.88 1.19 -7.22
N LEU A 13 8.25 0.85 -5.97
CA LEU A 13 7.43 0.05 -5.05
C LEU A 13 6.77 0.94 -3.99
N SER A 14 5.92 0.36 -3.13
CA SER A 14 5.13 1.09 -2.14
C SER A 14 5.95 1.99 -1.22
N PHE A 15 7.07 1.49 -0.64
CA PHE A 15 7.95 2.31 0.18
C PHE A 15 8.57 3.46 -0.61
N GLY A 16 8.96 3.22 -1.87
CA GLY A 16 9.51 4.26 -2.73
C GLY A 16 8.50 5.35 -3.07
N ASN A 17 7.26 4.99 -3.35
CA ASN A 17 6.17 5.94 -3.58
C ASN A 17 5.89 6.79 -2.32
N VAL A 18 5.84 6.17 -1.14
CA VAL A 18 5.65 6.90 0.13
C VAL A 18 6.83 7.83 0.40
N SER A 19 8.07 7.36 0.20
CA SER A 19 9.28 8.16 0.41
C SER A 19 9.34 9.37 -0.53
N TYR A 20 8.96 9.19 -1.79
CA TYR A 20 8.87 10.27 -2.77
C TYR A 20 7.86 11.34 -2.32
N ASN A 21 6.67 10.93 -1.92
CA ASN A 21 5.63 11.86 -1.47
C ASN A 21 6.03 12.61 -0.19
N ILE A 22 6.63 11.92 0.78
CA ILE A 22 7.17 12.56 2.00
C ILE A 22 8.30 13.56 1.64
N ALA A 23 9.21 13.18 0.74
CA ALA A 23 10.27 14.09 0.28
C ALA A 23 9.70 15.31 -0.46
N ARG A 24 8.65 15.13 -1.27
CA ARG A 24 7.94 16.22 -1.94
C ARG A 24 7.31 17.20 -0.93
N GLU A 25 6.72 16.70 0.14
CA GLU A 25 6.15 17.56 1.19
C GLU A 25 7.23 18.26 2.04
N LEU A 26 8.38 17.60 2.28
CA LEU A 26 9.54 18.25 2.92
C LEU A 26 10.07 19.41 2.07
N TYR A 27 10.16 19.22 0.76
CA TYR A 27 10.51 20.26 -0.21
C TYR A 27 9.51 21.43 -0.18
N LYS A 28 8.20 21.17 -0.28
CA LYS A 28 7.15 22.20 -0.23
C LYS A 28 7.19 23.04 1.06
N LYS A 29 7.62 22.44 2.16
CA LYS A 29 7.73 23.11 3.48
C LYS A 29 9.10 23.76 3.74
N ASP A 30 10.00 23.74 2.77
CA ASP A 30 11.36 24.28 2.87
C ASP A 30 12.14 23.74 4.10
N ILE A 31 11.93 22.46 4.42
CA ILE A 31 12.66 21.83 5.52
C ILE A 31 14.04 21.41 5.03
N ASN A 32 15.09 21.92 5.67
CA ASN A 32 16.47 21.54 5.37
C ASN A 32 16.70 20.05 5.63
N THR A 33 16.77 19.28 4.56
CA THR A 33 16.80 17.82 4.63
C THR A 33 18.10 17.27 4.05
N SER A 34 18.72 16.33 4.79
CA SER A 34 19.81 15.50 4.25
C SER A 34 19.28 14.12 3.91
N ILE A 35 19.34 13.71 2.63
CA ILE A 35 18.75 12.47 2.17
C ILE A 35 19.80 11.35 2.07
N PHE A 36 19.50 10.22 2.68
CA PHE A 36 20.26 8.97 2.61
C PHE A 36 19.39 7.91 1.89
N PRO A 37 19.58 7.73 0.58
CA PRO A 37 18.82 6.70 -0.12
C PRO A 37 19.25 5.31 0.35
N ILE A 38 18.29 4.49 0.74
CA ILE A 38 18.50 3.06 0.95
C ILE A 38 18.80 2.45 -0.42
N SER A 39 19.77 1.54 -0.50
CA SER A 39 20.33 1.00 -1.76
C SER A 39 21.15 1.97 -2.62
N ASN A 40 21.47 3.15 -2.13
CA ASN A 40 22.32 4.16 -2.80
C ASN A 40 21.84 4.62 -4.19
N ASN A 41 20.64 4.28 -4.63
CA ASN A 41 20.08 4.61 -5.91
C ASN A 41 18.74 5.33 -5.79
N PHE A 42 18.46 6.21 -6.76
CA PHE A 42 17.14 6.77 -6.97
C PHE A 42 16.55 6.16 -8.24
N ASP A 43 15.43 5.47 -8.10
CA ASP A 43 14.60 5.03 -9.21
C ASP A 43 13.28 5.81 -9.19
N PHE A 44 13.19 6.79 -10.05
CA PHE A 44 11.99 7.61 -10.24
C PHE A 44 11.18 7.19 -11.47
N SER A 45 11.40 6.01 -12.00
CA SER A 45 10.71 5.52 -13.21
C SER A 45 9.19 5.43 -13.05
N ALA A 46 8.68 5.35 -11.83
CA ALA A 46 7.24 5.40 -11.55
C ALA A 46 6.63 6.78 -11.82
N PHE A 47 7.41 7.87 -11.81
CA PHE A 47 6.92 9.25 -11.89
C PHE A 47 7.18 9.83 -13.27
N ASN A 48 6.12 10.13 -14.02
CA ASN A 48 6.23 10.62 -15.41
C ASN A 48 6.77 12.03 -15.54
N LYS A 49 6.52 12.87 -14.54
CA LYS A 49 6.98 14.26 -14.49
C LYS A 49 7.47 14.58 -13.10
N ILE A 50 8.76 14.80 -12.98
CA ILE A 50 9.37 15.33 -11.77
C ILE A 50 9.65 16.80 -12.00
N ASP A 51 9.15 17.65 -11.11
CA ASP A 51 9.45 19.09 -11.14
C ASP A 51 10.97 19.32 -11.12
N SER A 52 11.47 20.23 -11.96
CA SER A 52 12.90 20.47 -12.12
C SER A 52 13.56 21.01 -10.86
N ASP A 53 12.85 21.83 -10.08
CA ASP A 53 13.41 22.45 -8.88
C ASP A 53 13.35 21.47 -7.72
N PHE A 54 12.31 20.64 -7.64
CA PHE A 54 12.28 19.51 -6.73
C PHE A 54 13.42 18.51 -7.01
N LYS A 55 13.73 18.24 -8.28
CA LYS A 55 14.87 17.38 -8.65
C LYS A 55 16.20 17.98 -8.19
N LYS A 56 16.43 19.27 -8.41
CA LYS A 56 17.63 19.97 -7.90
C LYS A 56 17.70 19.93 -6.37
N TRP A 57 16.55 20.08 -5.69
CA TRP A 57 16.48 19.98 -4.24
C TRP A 57 16.84 18.58 -3.77
N LEU A 58 16.36 17.49 -4.42
CA LEU A 58 16.72 16.11 -4.11
C LEU A 58 18.23 15.87 -4.25
N GLU A 59 18.85 16.37 -5.34
CA GLU A 59 20.28 16.29 -5.59
C GLU A 59 21.08 17.06 -4.51
N SER A 60 20.68 18.29 -4.20
CA SER A 60 21.29 19.10 -3.15
C SER A 60 21.16 18.46 -1.77
N SER A 61 19.97 17.98 -1.43
CA SER A 61 19.69 17.30 -0.15
C SER A 61 20.47 15.99 -0.01
N THR A 62 20.71 15.28 -1.11
CA THR A 62 21.55 14.08 -1.12
C THR A 62 23.02 14.43 -0.94
N ASN A 63 23.52 15.48 -1.59
CA ASN A 63 24.90 15.94 -1.47
C ASN A 63 25.19 16.51 -0.06
N SER A 64 24.21 17.14 0.58
CA SER A 64 24.35 17.70 1.93
C SER A 64 24.70 16.65 2.99
N ARG A 65 24.44 15.38 2.74
CA ARG A 65 24.85 14.27 3.62
C ARG A 65 26.37 14.19 3.84
N LEU A 66 27.16 14.71 2.90
CA LEU A 66 28.61 14.67 2.94
C LEU A 66 29.23 15.83 3.74
N THR A 67 28.50 16.93 3.90
CA THR A 67 29.07 18.19 4.42
C THR A 67 28.30 18.76 5.61
N SER A 68 27.03 18.43 5.79
CA SER A 68 26.13 19.18 6.69
C SER A 68 25.51 18.34 7.81
N ILE A 69 25.93 17.08 7.96
CA ILE A 69 25.39 16.19 8.99
C ILE A 69 25.98 16.46 10.36
N LYS A 70 25.05 16.51 11.33
CA LYS A 70 25.35 16.44 12.75
C LYS A 70 24.52 15.35 13.39
N ARG A 71 25.06 14.69 14.40
CA ARG A 71 24.39 13.58 15.08
C ARG A 71 23.15 13.98 15.87
N ASP A 72 23.03 15.25 16.26
CA ASP A 72 21.88 15.82 16.97
C ASP A 72 20.66 16.08 16.07
N ILE A 73 20.83 15.99 14.75
CA ILE A 73 19.72 16.10 13.79
C ILE A 73 18.87 14.82 13.84
N PRO A 74 17.52 14.92 14.02
CA PRO A 74 16.64 13.77 14.00
C PRO A 74 16.74 13.01 12.68
N CYS A 75 16.77 11.67 12.75
CA CYS A 75 16.76 10.79 11.58
C CYS A 75 15.41 10.09 11.46
N LEU A 76 14.67 10.40 10.40
CA LEU A 76 13.47 9.67 10.00
C LEU A 76 13.85 8.62 8.97
N SER A 77 13.70 7.34 9.32
CA SER A 77 13.81 6.23 8.39
C SER A 77 12.43 5.85 7.86
N ILE A 78 12.30 5.59 6.57
CA ILE A 78 11.08 5.04 5.95
C ILE A 78 11.44 3.68 5.37
N TRP A 79 11.19 2.63 6.14
CA TRP A 79 11.60 1.27 5.78
C TRP A 79 10.83 0.21 6.58
N HIS A 80 11.09 -1.06 6.27
CA HIS A 80 10.66 -2.20 7.08
C HIS A 80 11.34 -2.19 8.46
N LEU A 81 10.78 -2.89 9.44
CA LEU A 81 11.44 -3.14 10.72
C LEU A 81 12.79 -3.82 10.47
N ASN A 82 12.80 -4.91 9.71
CA ASN A 82 14.04 -5.57 9.27
C ASN A 82 14.89 -4.62 8.42
N GLY A 83 16.10 -4.33 8.88
CA GLY A 83 17.06 -3.42 8.24
C GLY A 83 16.91 -1.95 8.65
N SER A 84 16.14 -1.66 9.71
CA SER A 84 16.01 -0.31 10.27
C SER A 84 16.87 -0.08 11.52
N GLU A 85 17.65 -1.06 11.94
CA GLU A 85 18.45 -1.06 13.17
C GLU A 85 19.59 -0.03 13.16
N GLU A 86 19.99 0.43 11.97
CA GLU A 86 21.03 1.44 11.82
C GLU A 86 20.45 2.84 11.81
N SER A 87 20.87 3.69 12.75
CA SER A 87 20.58 5.12 12.76
C SER A 87 21.82 5.96 12.43
N ILE A 88 21.59 7.05 11.68
CA ILE A 88 22.63 8.04 11.35
C ILE A 88 22.71 9.10 12.42
N GLY A 89 21.57 9.48 13.02
CA GLY A 89 21.46 10.44 14.11
C GLY A 89 21.41 9.77 15.49
N SER A 90 21.57 10.55 16.54
CA SER A 90 21.34 10.11 17.93
C SER A 90 19.85 10.03 18.28
N ARG A 91 18.99 10.65 17.49
CA ARG A 91 17.54 10.59 17.60
C ARG A 91 17.00 9.83 16.39
N SER A 92 16.40 8.67 16.64
CA SER A 92 15.99 7.71 15.62
C SER A 92 14.47 7.53 15.57
N PHE A 93 13.90 7.80 14.43
CA PHE A 93 12.47 7.65 14.14
C PHE A 93 12.29 6.73 12.94
N LEU A 94 11.37 5.77 13.05
CA LEU A 94 11.04 4.87 11.96
C LEU A 94 9.58 5.05 11.55
N TYR A 95 9.32 5.23 10.25
CA TYR A 95 7.98 5.13 9.67
C TYR A 95 7.89 3.84 8.87
N SER A 96 7.03 2.92 9.30
CA SER A 96 6.97 1.55 8.77
C SER A 96 5.54 1.07 8.55
N PHE A 97 5.43 -0.03 7.76
CA PHE A 97 4.18 -0.72 7.47
C PHE A 97 4.27 -2.13 8.03
N TYR A 98 3.28 -2.51 8.82
CA TYR A 98 3.19 -3.84 9.41
C TYR A 98 1.80 -4.40 9.13
N GLU A 99 1.74 -5.63 8.66
CA GLU A 99 0.51 -6.22 8.14
C GLU A 99 -0.12 -7.23 9.09
N LEU A 100 0.71 -8.03 9.78
CA LEU A 100 0.26 -9.17 10.59
C LEU A 100 -0.12 -8.78 12.03
N ASN A 101 -0.31 -9.76 12.89
CA ASN A 101 -0.87 -9.53 14.24
C ASN A 101 -0.06 -10.15 15.39
N ASN A 102 1.11 -10.74 15.09
CA ASN A 102 1.93 -11.38 16.12
C ASN A 102 3.40 -10.89 16.05
N PRO A 103 3.69 -9.69 16.58
CA PRO A 103 5.05 -9.17 16.63
C PRO A 103 6.01 -10.14 17.32
N THR A 104 7.14 -10.43 16.67
CA THR A 104 8.16 -11.31 17.22
C THR A 104 9.03 -10.59 18.24
N PHE A 105 9.80 -11.36 19.02
CA PHE A 105 10.78 -10.79 19.94
C PHE A 105 11.84 -9.93 19.21
N THR A 106 12.25 -10.34 18.01
CA THR A 106 13.20 -9.56 17.18
C THR A 106 12.57 -8.25 16.74
N GLU A 107 11.34 -8.27 16.24
CA GLU A 107 10.62 -7.05 15.83
C GLU A 107 10.39 -6.10 17.00
N LYS A 108 10.04 -6.65 18.19
CA LYS A 108 9.94 -5.85 19.41
C LYS A 108 11.25 -5.15 19.75
N ASN A 109 12.37 -5.88 19.76
CA ASN A 109 13.68 -5.30 20.08
C ASN A 109 14.07 -4.19 19.09
N ILE A 110 13.74 -4.34 17.80
CA ILE A 110 13.97 -3.30 16.81
C ILE A 110 13.11 -2.07 17.10
N VAL A 111 11.85 -2.25 17.51
CA VAL A 111 10.99 -1.13 17.92
C VAL A 111 11.60 -0.43 19.13
N ASP A 112 12.06 -1.16 20.13
CA ASP A 112 12.58 -0.61 21.39
C ASP A 112 13.87 0.22 21.24
N ILE A 113 14.67 0.02 20.19
CA ILE A 113 15.88 0.82 19.95
C ILE A 113 15.63 2.19 19.28
N HIS A 114 14.43 2.43 18.78
CA HIS A 114 14.06 3.74 18.22
C HIS A 114 13.45 4.67 19.27
N ASP A 115 13.64 5.98 19.16
CA ASP A 115 12.93 6.96 20.00
C ASP A 115 11.42 6.87 19.78
N LYS A 116 10.98 6.75 18.53
CA LYS A 116 9.59 6.41 18.17
C LYS A 116 9.55 5.58 16.89
N VAL A 117 8.67 4.59 16.89
CA VAL A 117 8.24 3.91 15.68
C VAL A 117 6.82 4.35 15.33
N ILE A 118 6.64 4.80 14.12
CA ILE A 118 5.39 5.32 13.59
C ILE A 118 4.89 4.30 12.57
N PHE A 119 3.76 3.69 12.83
CA PHE A 119 3.13 2.76 11.88
C PHE A 119 2.09 3.48 11.03
N SER A 120 1.88 3.00 9.79
CA SER A 120 0.86 3.55 8.90
C SER A 120 -0.57 3.31 9.38
N SER A 121 -0.79 2.37 10.31
CA SER A 121 -2.12 1.98 10.77
C SER A 121 -2.24 1.87 12.28
N ASN A 122 -3.46 2.06 12.78
CA ASN A 122 -3.81 1.80 14.19
C ASN A 122 -3.73 0.30 14.54
N HIS A 123 -3.98 -0.58 13.56
CA HIS A 123 -3.81 -2.02 13.75
C HIS A 123 -2.36 -2.34 14.14
N ALA A 124 -1.39 -1.95 13.32
CA ALA A 124 0.03 -2.18 13.58
C ALA A 124 0.46 -1.61 14.95
N LYS A 125 0.08 -0.37 15.25
CA LYS A 125 0.34 0.24 16.55
C LYS A 125 -0.17 -0.64 17.71
N LYS A 126 -1.43 -1.09 17.65
CA LYS A 126 -2.04 -1.93 18.70
C LYS A 126 -1.32 -3.28 18.84
N CYS A 127 -0.86 -3.89 17.73
CA CYS A 127 -0.09 -5.14 17.79
C CYS A 127 1.20 -4.95 18.59
N PHE A 128 1.93 -3.87 18.41
CA PHE A 128 3.15 -3.62 19.18
C PHE A 128 2.87 -3.13 20.61
N GLU A 129 1.81 -2.39 20.86
CA GLU A 129 1.35 -2.07 22.22
C GLU A 129 1.03 -3.35 23.01
N SER A 130 0.47 -4.39 22.39
CA SER A 130 0.13 -5.67 23.05
C SER A 130 1.36 -6.45 23.52
N VAL A 131 2.54 -6.18 22.98
CA VAL A 131 3.82 -6.75 23.41
C VAL A 131 4.67 -5.75 24.21
N ASN A 132 4.02 -4.73 24.80
CA ASN A 132 4.62 -3.71 25.68
C ASN A 132 5.64 -2.80 24.99
N CYS A 133 5.42 -2.41 23.75
CA CYS A 133 6.15 -1.32 23.12
C CYS A 133 5.44 0.02 23.41
N GLU A 134 6.06 0.91 24.20
CA GLU A 134 5.48 2.21 24.59
C GLU A 134 5.82 3.35 23.63
N ASN A 135 6.84 3.16 22.80
CA ASN A 135 7.36 4.17 21.88
C ASN A 135 6.68 4.15 20.49
N VAL A 136 5.53 3.49 20.35
CA VAL A 136 4.82 3.36 19.08
C VAL A 136 3.74 4.43 18.90
N LYS A 137 3.55 4.87 17.66
CA LYS A 137 2.51 5.81 17.21
C LYS A 137 1.90 5.31 15.91
N SER A 138 0.77 5.88 15.51
CA SER A 138 0.20 5.66 14.18
C SER A 138 -0.01 6.98 13.46
N VAL A 139 0.37 7.00 12.18
CA VAL A 139 0.12 8.10 11.25
C VAL A 139 -0.28 7.51 9.91
N PRO A 140 -1.50 7.77 9.43
CA PRO A 140 -1.98 7.25 8.16
C PRO A 140 -1.16 7.73 6.97
N LEU A 141 -1.14 6.93 5.88
CA LEU A 141 -0.63 7.39 4.59
C LEU A 141 -1.56 8.44 3.98
N GLY A 142 -1.02 9.24 3.07
CA GLY A 142 -1.78 10.19 2.26
C GLY A 142 -2.19 9.60 0.91
N PHE A 143 -3.14 10.26 0.27
CA PHE A 143 -3.44 10.08 -1.15
C PHE A 143 -2.33 10.72 -1.99
N ASP A 144 -1.92 10.05 -3.05
CA ASP A 144 -0.88 10.53 -3.95
C ASP A 144 -1.47 11.49 -4.99
N GLU A 145 -0.94 12.72 -5.04
CA GLU A 145 -1.37 13.77 -5.97
C GLU A 145 -1.15 13.42 -7.45
N ASP A 146 -0.35 12.41 -7.76
CA ASP A 146 -0.16 11.92 -9.13
C ASP A 146 -1.43 11.22 -9.66
N PHE A 147 -2.31 10.76 -8.78
CA PHE A 147 -3.58 10.16 -9.14
C PHE A 147 -4.69 11.20 -9.23
N HIS A 148 -5.47 11.12 -10.29
CA HIS A 148 -6.57 12.04 -10.54
C HIS A 148 -7.64 11.37 -11.40
N GLU A 149 -8.87 11.84 -11.27
CA GLU A 149 -9.97 11.40 -12.12
C GLU A 149 -9.70 11.83 -13.57
N THR A 150 -10.03 10.97 -14.51
CA THR A 150 -9.94 11.27 -15.94
C THR A 150 -11.34 11.32 -16.56
N ASN A 151 -11.50 12.12 -17.62
CA ASN A 151 -12.75 12.19 -18.39
C ASN A 151 -12.83 11.10 -19.48
N LYS A 152 -11.99 10.07 -19.39
CA LYS A 152 -11.98 8.98 -20.36
C LYS A 152 -13.09 7.99 -20.09
N THR A 153 -13.71 7.52 -21.14
CA THR A 153 -14.68 6.43 -21.08
C THR A 153 -13.98 5.13 -21.48
N TYR A 154 -14.13 4.11 -20.64
CA TYR A 154 -13.61 2.78 -20.87
C TYR A 154 -14.79 1.84 -21.19
N LEU A 155 -14.65 0.61 -21.34
CA LEU A 155 -15.59 -0.50 -21.54
C LEU A 155 -17.08 -0.18 -21.35
N GLN A 156 -17.66 0.63 -22.24
CA GLN A 156 -19.08 1.05 -22.14
C GLN A 156 -20.03 -0.16 -22.05
N GLY A 157 -21.01 -0.06 -21.15
CA GLY A 157 -22.05 -1.05 -20.97
C GLY A 157 -21.62 -2.34 -20.28
N LYS A 158 -20.37 -2.37 -19.72
CA LYS A 158 -19.88 -3.51 -18.94
C LYS A 158 -19.53 -3.05 -17.53
N LEU A 159 -19.86 -3.87 -16.54
CA LEU A 159 -19.34 -3.69 -15.18
C LEU A 159 -17.90 -4.20 -15.13
N HIS A 160 -16.97 -3.30 -14.91
CA HIS A 160 -15.54 -3.57 -14.96
C HIS A 160 -14.93 -3.69 -13.55
N PHE A 161 -14.54 -4.90 -13.20
CA PHE A 161 -13.82 -5.19 -11.97
C PHE A 161 -12.30 -5.10 -12.19
N GLY A 162 -11.59 -4.55 -11.22
CA GLY A 162 -10.14 -4.49 -11.20
C GLY A 162 -9.54 -5.21 -10.01
N LEU A 163 -8.43 -5.90 -10.21
CA LEU A 163 -7.66 -6.53 -9.14
C LEU A 163 -6.19 -6.18 -9.29
N MET A 164 -5.64 -5.41 -8.34
CA MET A 164 -4.24 -4.99 -8.34
C MET A 164 -3.50 -5.45 -7.09
N GLY A 165 -2.28 -5.90 -7.27
CA GLY A 165 -1.39 -6.30 -6.18
C GLY A 165 -0.44 -7.40 -6.62
N LYS A 166 0.46 -7.84 -5.74
CA LYS A 166 1.29 -9.01 -6.01
C LYS A 166 0.47 -10.28 -5.90
N TRP A 167 0.79 -11.29 -6.68
CA TRP A 167 0.23 -12.63 -6.50
C TRP A 167 0.82 -13.24 -5.21
N GLU A 168 0.10 -13.12 -4.13
CA GLU A 168 0.48 -13.61 -2.80
C GLU A 168 -0.72 -14.28 -2.11
N LYS A 169 -0.48 -15.26 -1.24
CA LYS A 169 -1.52 -15.91 -0.43
C LYS A 169 -2.29 -14.87 0.40
N ARG A 170 -1.58 -13.95 1.03
CA ARG A 170 -2.13 -12.85 1.82
C ARG A 170 -3.15 -12.01 1.06
N LYS A 171 -2.90 -11.75 -0.22
CA LYS A 171 -3.79 -11.00 -1.12
C LYS A 171 -5.01 -11.80 -1.57
N GLN A 172 -5.06 -13.10 -1.31
CA GLN A 172 -6.12 -14.02 -1.72
C GLN A 172 -6.42 -14.00 -3.23
N THR A 173 -5.44 -13.61 -4.04
CA THR A 173 -5.56 -13.35 -5.48
C THR A 173 -6.18 -14.52 -6.24
N GLU A 174 -5.68 -15.74 -6.01
CA GLU A 174 -6.19 -16.95 -6.65
C GLU A 174 -7.67 -17.20 -6.34
N LYS A 175 -8.05 -17.06 -5.06
CA LYS A 175 -9.42 -17.26 -4.58
C LYS A 175 -10.38 -16.25 -5.19
N ILE A 176 -9.99 -14.99 -5.25
CA ILE A 176 -10.80 -13.90 -5.84
C ILE A 176 -11.07 -14.20 -7.32
N ILE A 177 -10.03 -14.53 -8.08
CA ILE A 177 -10.13 -14.79 -9.52
C ILE A 177 -11.01 -16.02 -9.79
N LYS A 178 -10.85 -17.11 -9.02
CA LYS A 178 -11.69 -18.33 -9.17
C LYS A 178 -13.17 -18.06 -8.93
N ILE A 179 -13.49 -17.36 -7.83
CA ILE A 179 -14.89 -17.04 -7.48
C ILE A 179 -15.50 -16.10 -8.53
N TRP A 180 -14.73 -15.10 -8.98
CA TRP A 180 -15.17 -14.20 -10.03
C TRP A 180 -15.42 -14.94 -11.36
N ALA A 181 -14.49 -15.81 -11.78
CA ALA A 181 -14.60 -16.59 -12.99
C ALA A 181 -15.79 -17.57 -12.95
N GLU A 182 -16.10 -18.13 -11.80
CA GLU A 182 -17.26 -19.00 -11.60
C GLU A 182 -18.59 -18.25 -11.76
N LYS A 183 -18.70 -17.02 -11.19
CA LYS A 183 -19.93 -16.21 -11.27
C LYS A 183 -20.12 -15.57 -12.64
N TYR A 184 -19.06 -14.99 -13.21
CA TYR A 184 -19.16 -14.08 -14.37
C TYR A 184 -18.39 -14.55 -15.60
N GLY A 185 -17.68 -15.67 -15.54
CA GLY A 185 -16.85 -16.15 -16.65
C GLY A 185 -17.61 -16.25 -17.96
N ASN A 186 -17.05 -15.64 -19.03
CA ASN A 186 -17.63 -15.52 -20.38
C ASN A 186 -18.95 -14.73 -20.47
N ASN A 187 -19.43 -14.10 -19.40
CA ASN A 187 -20.56 -13.18 -19.50
C ASN A 187 -20.08 -11.84 -20.06
N LYS A 188 -20.67 -11.41 -21.18
CA LYS A 188 -20.25 -10.22 -21.93
C LYS A 188 -20.50 -8.89 -21.19
N ASP A 189 -21.37 -8.90 -20.20
CA ASP A 189 -21.75 -7.69 -19.43
C ASP A 189 -20.74 -7.38 -18.33
N TYR A 190 -19.78 -8.28 -18.08
CA TYR A 190 -18.77 -8.17 -17.04
C TYR A 190 -17.35 -8.29 -17.60
N GLN A 191 -16.42 -7.57 -16.96
CA GLN A 191 -15.00 -7.64 -17.26
C GLN A 191 -14.19 -7.71 -15.98
N LEU A 192 -13.19 -8.56 -15.91
CA LEU A 192 -12.14 -8.54 -14.88
C LEU A 192 -10.81 -8.20 -15.52
N THR A 193 -10.13 -7.19 -15.01
CA THR A 193 -8.75 -6.89 -15.37
C THR A 193 -7.85 -7.05 -14.14
N CYS A 194 -6.86 -7.93 -14.27
CA CYS A 194 -5.92 -8.26 -13.20
C CYS A 194 -4.54 -7.67 -13.49
N CYS A 195 -4.00 -6.90 -12.56
CA CYS A 195 -2.61 -6.45 -12.52
C CYS A 195 -1.94 -7.07 -11.28
N VAL A 196 -1.62 -8.37 -11.36
CA VAL A 196 -1.29 -9.22 -10.21
C VAL A 196 0.07 -9.91 -10.33
N THR A 197 0.97 -9.36 -11.12
CA THR A 197 2.32 -9.92 -11.29
C THR A 197 3.11 -9.84 -9.99
N ASN A 198 3.83 -10.91 -9.68
CA ASN A 198 4.78 -10.93 -8.57
C ASN A 198 6.21 -10.84 -9.12
N PRO A 199 7.00 -9.79 -8.77
CA PRO A 199 8.34 -9.60 -9.32
C PRO A 199 9.35 -10.66 -8.88
N PHE A 200 9.00 -11.51 -7.91
CA PHE A 200 9.85 -12.63 -7.46
C PHE A 200 9.66 -13.90 -8.29
N PHE A 201 8.63 -13.95 -9.16
CA PHE A 201 8.42 -15.03 -10.10
C PHE A 201 8.88 -14.64 -11.50
N LYS A 202 9.43 -15.61 -12.23
CA LYS A 202 9.74 -15.45 -13.65
C LYS A 202 8.43 -15.39 -14.44
N GLU A 203 8.46 -14.75 -15.62
CA GLU A 203 7.28 -14.59 -16.47
C GLU A 203 6.61 -15.94 -16.81
N GLY A 204 7.39 -16.96 -17.15
CA GLY A 204 6.89 -18.30 -17.42
C GLY A 204 6.22 -18.98 -16.21
N GLU A 205 6.69 -18.69 -14.99
CA GLU A 205 6.09 -19.19 -13.75
C GLU A 205 4.74 -18.54 -13.48
N MET A 206 4.63 -17.21 -13.71
CA MET A 206 3.35 -16.49 -13.57
C MET A 206 2.29 -17.05 -14.51
N ASN A 207 2.64 -17.33 -15.78
CA ASN A 207 1.73 -17.90 -16.74
C ASN A 207 1.23 -19.30 -16.31
N GLN A 208 2.11 -20.12 -15.75
CA GLN A 208 1.74 -21.42 -15.19
C GLN A 208 0.82 -21.31 -13.97
N ILE A 209 1.09 -20.34 -13.08
CA ILE A 209 0.27 -20.06 -11.89
C ILE A 209 -1.14 -19.63 -12.33
N ILE A 210 -1.25 -18.70 -13.28
CA ILE A 210 -2.51 -18.24 -13.83
C ILE A 210 -3.25 -19.40 -14.51
N GLY A 211 -2.55 -20.20 -15.33
CA GLY A 211 -3.15 -21.37 -16.00
C GLY A 211 -3.70 -22.39 -15.01
N ARG A 212 -3.00 -22.65 -13.91
CA ARG A 212 -3.50 -23.54 -12.83
C ARG A 212 -4.68 -22.91 -12.08
N CYS A 213 -4.63 -21.62 -11.79
CA CYS A 213 -5.74 -20.89 -11.17
C CYS A 213 -7.04 -21.04 -11.98
N LEU A 214 -6.96 -20.90 -13.29
CA LEU A 214 -8.09 -21.01 -14.20
C LEU A 214 -8.37 -22.44 -14.68
N GLU A 215 -7.67 -23.46 -14.15
CA GLU A 215 -7.82 -24.87 -14.53
C GLU A 215 -7.66 -25.11 -16.05
N GLY A 216 -6.79 -24.33 -16.68
CA GLY A 216 -6.58 -24.36 -18.14
C GLY A 216 -7.72 -23.75 -18.97
N LYS A 217 -8.78 -23.24 -18.34
CA LYS A 217 -9.90 -22.59 -19.04
C LYS A 217 -9.50 -21.20 -19.52
N ILE A 218 -10.04 -20.79 -20.66
CA ILE A 218 -9.86 -19.45 -21.22
C ILE A 218 -11.19 -18.71 -21.11
N TYR A 219 -11.14 -17.52 -20.51
CA TYR A 219 -12.29 -16.65 -20.35
C TYR A 219 -12.10 -15.39 -21.20
N SER A 220 -13.09 -15.08 -22.06
CA SER A 220 -13.04 -13.92 -22.96
C SER A 220 -13.12 -12.58 -22.25
N ASN A 221 -13.51 -12.57 -20.98
CA ASN A 221 -13.73 -11.39 -20.15
C ASN A 221 -12.83 -11.34 -18.91
N ILE A 222 -11.70 -12.05 -18.93
CA ILE A 222 -10.63 -11.92 -17.92
C ILE A 222 -9.34 -11.53 -18.62
N ASN A 223 -8.79 -10.37 -18.25
CA ASN A 223 -7.52 -9.87 -18.74
C ASN A 223 -6.45 -9.91 -17.66
N PHE A 224 -5.24 -10.33 -18.00
CA PHE A 224 -4.05 -10.20 -17.16
C PHE A 224 -3.09 -9.21 -17.79
N LEU A 225 -2.87 -8.10 -17.12
CA LEU A 225 -1.88 -7.11 -17.50
C LEU A 225 -0.52 -7.47 -16.91
N GLY A 226 0.53 -7.13 -17.61
CA GLY A 226 1.88 -7.11 -17.05
C GLY A 226 2.00 -6.06 -15.93
N ARG A 227 3.19 -5.96 -15.33
CA ARG A 227 3.45 -4.94 -14.33
C ARG A 227 3.29 -3.54 -14.92
N LEU A 228 2.43 -2.72 -14.36
CA LEU A 228 2.36 -1.29 -14.65
C LEU A 228 3.61 -0.61 -14.07
N LYS A 229 4.30 0.15 -14.90
CA LYS A 229 5.63 0.69 -14.57
C LYS A 229 5.56 2.09 -13.98
N THR A 230 4.52 2.83 -14.33
CA THR A 230 4.39 4.25 -13.96
C THR A 230 3.09 4.52 -13.20
N ASN A 231 3.09 5.56 -12.37
CA ASN A 231 1.89 6.03 -11.69
C ASN A 231 0.80 6.46 -12.68
N SER A 232 1.17 6.93 -13.88
CA SER A 232 0.20 7.23 -14.93
C SER A 232 -0.51 5.99 -15.44
N GLU A 233 0.21 4.88 -15.66
CA GLU A 233 -0.41 3.60 -16.04
C GLU A 233 -1.30 3.06 -14.92
N VAL A 234 -0.87 3.19 -13.65
CA VAL A 234 -1.69 2.84 -12.49
C VAL A 234 -2.93 3.72 -12.42
N ASN A 235 -2.79 5.04 -12.60
CA ASN A 235 -3.92 5.97 -12.63
C ASN A 235 -4.92 5.61 -13.74
N GLU A 236 -4.42 5.26 -14.94
CA GLU A 236 -5.25 4.81 -16.06
C GLU A 236 -6.03 3.54 -15.70
N PHE A 237 -5.37 2.55 -15.09
CA PHE A 237 -6.03 1.32 -14.63
C PHE A 237 -7.11 1.62 -13.59
N LEU A 238 -6.82 2.42 -12.56
CA LEU A 238 -7.79 2.77 -11.51
C LEU A 238 -8.98 3.55 -12.05
N ASN A 239 -8.77 4.39 -13.07
CA ASN A 239 -9.87 5.09 -13.73
C ASN A 239 -10.71 4.18 -14.63
N ALA A 240 -10.11 3.14 -15.21
CA ALA A 240 -10.78 2.23 -16.13
C ALA A 240 -11.76 1.26 -15.45
N ILE A 241 -11.60 0.98 -14.16
CA ILE A 241 -12.45 0.05 -13.42
C ILE A 241 -13.64 0.78 -12.77
N ASP A 242 -14.71 0.05 -12.52
CA ASP A 242 -15.86 0.50 -11.73
C ASP A 242 -15.75 0.02 -10.29
N ILE A 243 -15.36 -1.25 -10.11
CA ILE A 243 -15.24 -1.93 -8.82
C ILE A 243 -13.82 -2.42 -8.61
N ASP A 244 -13.20 -2.05 -7.50
CA ASP A 244 -11.90 -2.56 -7.09
C ASP A 244 -12.04 -3.77 -6.16
N LEU A 245 -11.25 -4.81 -6.42
CA LEU A 245 -11.17 -6.03 -5.61
C LEU A 245 -9.89 -6.11 -4.76
N SER A 246 -9.00 -5.13 -4.88
CA SER A 246 -7.71 -5.13 -4.17
C SER A 246 -7.87 -5.02 -2.65
N GLY A 247 -9.02 -4.52 -2.19
CA GLY A 247 -9.39 -4.43 -0.78
C GLY A 247 -9.69 -5.78 -0.11
N LEU A 248 -9.79 -6.87 -0.87
CA LEU A 248 -10.06 -8.22 -0.34
C LEU A 248 -8.83 -8.89 0.28
N SER A 249 -7.73 -8.20 0.43
CA SER A 249 -6.53 -8.71 1.09
C SER A 249 -6.80 -9.09 2.56
N GLY A 250 -6.20 -10.19 3.01
CA GLY A 250 -6.35 -10.71 4.36
C GLY A 250 -5.55 -9.95 5.43
N ALA A 251 -4.55 -9.17 5.04
CA ALA A 251 -3.77 -8.32 5.95
C ALA A 251 -3.00 -7.24 5.18
N GLU A 252 -2.98 -6.01 5.66
CA GLU A 252 -2.34 -4.88 4.99
C GLU A 252 -1.79 -3.85 5.98
N GLY A 253 -0.67 -3.23 5.61
CA GLY A 253 -0.16 -2.04 6.29
C GLY A 253 -0.93 -0.77 5.95
N TRP A 254 -1.49 -0.67 4.71
CA TRP A 254 -2.42 0.39 4.28
C TRP A 254 -3.32 -0.04 3.12
N ASN A 255 -2.80 -0.77 2.14
CA ASN A 255 -3.43 -1.15 0.87
C ASN A 255 -3.61 0.03 -0.09
N LEU A 256 -2.50 0.56 -0.60
CA LEU A 256 -2.51 1.70 -1.54
C LEU A 256 -3.41 1.49 -2.77
N PRO A 257 -3.49 0.31 -3.43
CA PRO A 257 -4.38 0.13 -4.58
C PRO A 257 -5.85 0.38 -4.24
N ALA A 258 -6.39 -0.26 -3.21
CA ALA A 258 -7.80 -0.11 -2.82
C ALA A 258 -8.09 1.30 -2.28
N PHE A 259 -7.18 1.85 -1.47
CA PHE A 259 -7.29 3.21 -0.96
C PHE A 259 -7.34 4.24 -2.08
N ASN A 260 -6.38 4.19 -3.02
CA ASN A 260 -6.33 5.13 -4.14
C ASN A 260 -7.54 4.98 -5.08
N SER A 261 -8.00 3.75 -5.33
CA SER A 261 -9.21 3.48 -6.10
C SER A 261 -10.43 4.15 -5.47
N THR A 262 -10.60 3.97 -4.15
CA THR A 262 -11.70 4.58 -3.39
C THR A 262 -11.61 6.11 -3.42
N CYS A 263 -10.42 6.69 -3.26
CA CYS A 263 -10.18 8.14 -3.37
C CYS A 263 -10.45 8.71 -4.77
N LEU A 264 -10.45 7.88 -5.80
CA LEU A 264 -10.85 8.24 -7.17
C LEU A 264 -12.34 8.06 -7.45
N GLY A 265 -13.14 7.83 -6.42
CA GLY A 265 -14.59 7.69 -6.53
C GLY A 265 -15.06 6.32 -7.04
N LYS A 266 -14.18 5.29 -7.00
CA LYS A 266 -14.54 3.90 -7.32
C LYS A 266 -15.07 3.19 -6.08
N TRP A 267 -15.94 2.21 -6.28
CA TRP A 267 -16.36 1.34 -5.19
C TRP A 267 -15.34 0.21 -5.01
N SER A 268 -14.82 0.06 -3.80
CA SER A 268 -13.90 -1.05 -3.47
C SER A 268 -14.61 -2.05 -2.58
N ILE A 269 -14.48 -3.35 -2.87
CA ILE A 269 -14.87 -4.40 -1.92
C ILE A 269 -13.68 -4.56 -0.96
N VAL A 270 -13.92 -4.27 0.32
CA VAL A 270 -12.86 -4.17 1.33
C VAL A 270 -13.14 -5.12 2.48
N SER A 271 -12.19 -6.00 2.76
CA SER A 271 -12.21 -6.85 3.94
C SER A 271 -12.01 -6.00 5.20
N ASN A 272 -12.92 -6.10 6.18
CA ASN A 272 -12.90 -5.33 7.42
C ASN A 272 -11.81 -5.83 8.37
N ASN A 273 -10.56 -5.63 8.00
CA ASN A 273 -9.40 -6.11 8.77
C ASN A 273 -8.25 -5.09 8.77
N THR A 274 -7.29 -5.30 9.64
CA THR A 274 -6.01 -4.59 9.74
C THR A 274 -6.13 -3.08 9.47
N SER A 275 -5.33 -2.54 8.56
CA SER A 275 -5.31 -1.11 8.23
C SER A 275 -6.55 -0.61 7.47
N HIS A 276 -7.32 -1.50 6.86
CA HIS A 276 -8.54 -1.12 6.17
C HIS A 276 -9.52 -0.41 7.11
N LYS A 277 -9.57 -0.81 8.40
CA LYS A 277 -10.42 -0.18 9.44
C LYS A 277 -10.09 1.29 9.71
N ASP A 278 -8.97 1.78 9.24
CA ASP A 278 -8.57 3.16 9.45
C ASP A 278 -9.17 4.13 8.43
N TRP A 279 -9.63 3.62 7.26
CA TRP A 279 -10.15 4.46 6.19
C TRP A 279 -11.44 3.93 5.53
N ALA A 280 -11.68 2.61 5.52
CA ALA A 280 -12.84 2.01 4.88
C ALA A 280 -14.03 1.89 5.86
N ASN A 281 -15.21 2.25 5.40
CA ASN A 281 -16.47 2.10 6.12
C ASN A 281 -17.63 1.88 5.13
N LYS A 282 -18.83 1.65 5.62
CA LYS A 282 -20.02 1.34 4.80
C LYS A 282 -20.46 2.46 3.86
N ASP A 283 -20.05 3.71 4.13
CA ASP A 283 -20.42 4.85 3.32
C ASP A 283 -19.52 4.97 2.09
N ASN A 284 -18.25 4.57 2.21
CA ASN A 284 -17.24 4.73 1.17
C ASN A 284 -16.72 3.41 0.55
N SER A 285 -17.18 2.25 1.04
CA SER A 285 -16.69 0.94 0.59
C SER A 285 -17.76 -0.14 0.76
N ILE A 286 -17.67 -1.19 -0.03
CA ILE A 286 -18.46 -2.41 0.13
C ILE A 286 -17.72 -3.28 1.15
N ILE A 287 -18.18 -3.29 2.39
CA ILE A 287 -17.48 -3.95 3.49
C ILE A 287 -17.79 -5.45 3.51
N LEU A 288 -16.73 -6.27 3.51
CA LEU A 288 -16.78 -7.71 3.70
C LEU A 288 -16.21 -8.05 5.08
N GLU A 289 -17.04 -8.64 5.95
CA GLU A 289 -16.57 -9.12 7.27
C GLU A 289 -15.82 -10.44 7.09
N PRO A 290 -14.59 -10.58 7.66
CA PRO A 290 -13.87 -11.86 7.61
C PRO A 290 -14.65 -13.00 8.29
N SER A 291 -14.57 -14.21 7.73
CA SER A 291 -15.19 -15.43 8.30
C SER A 291 -14.23 -16.25 9.14
N GLY A 292 -12.94 -15.91 9.15
CA GLY A 292 -11.93 -16.64 9.91
C GLY A 292 -10.54 -16.12 9.69
N GLU A 293 -9.57 -16.84 10.21
CA GLU A 293 -8.14 -16.53 10.08
C GLU A 293 -7.36 -17.79 9.68
N GLU A 294 -6.27 -17.59 8.94
CA GLU A 294 -5.30 -18.63 8.58
C GLU A 294 -3.89 -18.16 8.92
N THR A 295 -2.98 -19.11 9.20
CA THR A 295 -1.55 -18.78 9.38
C THR A 295 -1.00 -18.09 8.11
N ALA A 296 -0.34 -16.97 8.33
CA ALA A 296 0.39 -16.28 7.26
C ALA A 296 1.64 -17.07 6.90
N GLU A 297 1.55 -17.87 5.84
CA GLU A 297 2.65 -18.68 5.33
C GLU A 297 2.53 -18.74 3.80
N ASP A 298 3.54 -18.24 3.09
CA ASP A 298 3.59 -18.22 1.63
C ASP A 298 4.91 -18.76 1.07
N GLY A 299 5.85 -19.13 1.95
CA GLY A 299 7.16 -19.67 1.57
C GLY A 299 8.15 -18.63 1.00
N VAL A 300 7.78 -17.35 0.95
CA VAL A 300 8.61 -16.26 0.43
C VAL A 300 8.84 -15.19 1.50
N PHE A 301 7.78 -14.45 1.89
CA PHE A 301 7.87 -13.38 2.89
C PHE A 301 7.39 -13.80 4.26
N PHE A 302 6.44 -14.73 4.31
CA PHE A 302 5.82 -15.22 5.52
C PHE A 302 6.19 -16.68 5.70
N ASN A 303 7.18 -16.93 6.54
CA ASN A 303 7.65 -18.28 6.84
C ASN A 303 7.43 -18.57 8.31
N LYS A 304 6.70 -19.63 8.62
CA LYS A 304 6.43 -20.05 10.01
C LYS A 304 7.75 -20.25 10.78
N GLY A 305 7.84 -19.61 11.94
CA GLY A 305 9.02 -19.66 12.79
C GLY A 305 10.16 -18.74 12.36
N SER A 306 9.96 -17.88 11.36
CA SER A 306 10.90 -16.81 11.03
C SER A 306 10.99 -15.78 12.16
N THR A 307 12.08 -15.03 12.21
CA THR A 307 12.29 -13.93 13.17
C THR A 307 11.46 -12.70 12.87
N PHE A 308 10.79 -12.65 11.72
CA PHE A 308 9.95 -11.54 11.26
C PHE A 308 8.63 -12.05 10.68
N ASN A 309 7.62 -11.19 10.63
CA ASN A 309 6.37 -11.38 9.92
C ASN A 309 5.63 -12.65 10.35
N GLN A 310 5.31 -12.76 11.64
CA GLN A 310 4.53 -13.86 12.19
C GLN A 310 3.09 -13.45 12.47
N GLY A 311 2.15 -14.41 12.37
CA GLY A 311 0.75 -14.19 12.68
C GLY A 311 -0.20 -14.83 11.69
N THR A 312 -1.39 -14.25 11.60
CA THR A 312 -2.49 -14.73 10.76
C THR A 312 -2.90 -13.72 9.71
N ILE A 313 -3.55 -14.20 8.68
CA ILE A 313 -4.29 -13.42 7.69
C ILE A 313 -5.78 -13.71 7.85
N ASN A 314 -6.60 -12.69 7.68
CA ASN A 314 -8.05 -12.84 7.64
C ASN A 314 -8.49 -13.48 6.32
N VAL A 315 -9.50 -14.33 6.37
CA VAL A 315 -10.07 -14.98 5.19
C VAL A 315 -11.58 -14.78 5.14
N PHE A 316 -12.15 -14.92 3.94
CA PHE A 316 -13.59 -14.85 3.70
C PHE A 316 -14.08 -16.14 3.04
N SER A 317 -15.38 -16.47 3.16
CA SER A 317 -15.99 -17.56 2.44
C SER A 317 -16.35 -17.19 1.00
N LYS A 318 -16.57 -18.20 0.15
CA LYS A 318 -17.05 -17.99 -1.22
C LYS A 318 -18.41 -17.27 -1.21
N ASP A 319 -19.33 -17.71 -0.37
CA ASP A 319 -20.70 -17.17 -0.32
C ASP A 319 -20.71 -15.70 0.09
N GLN A 320 -19.86 -15.31 1.07
CA GLN A 320 -19.69 -13.91 1.45
C GLN A 320 -19.22 -13.05 0.26
N LEU A 321 -18.26 -13.53 -0.54
CA LEU A 321 -17.80 -12.76 -1.70
C LEU A 321 -18.86 -12.69 -2.81
N LEU A 322 -19.63 -13.75 -3.02
CA LEU A 322 -20.74 -13.73 -3.97
C LEU A 322 -21.82 -12.72 -3.60
N GLU A 323 -22.17 -12.61 -2.31
CA GLU A 323 -23.08 -11.57 -1.81
C GLU A 323 -22.51 -10.15 -2.07
N LYS A 324 -21.20 -9.95 -1.86
CA LYS A 324 -20.56 -8.66 -2.11
C LYS A 324 -20.45 -8.32 -3.60
N PHE A 325 -20.38 -9.30 -4.46
CA PHE A 325 -20.50 -9.07 -5.91
C PHE A 325 -21.89 -8.59 -6.28
N GLU A 326 -22.96 -9.12 -5.68
CA GLU A 326 -24.35 -8.64 -5.92
C GLU A 326 -24.53 -7.21 -5.39
N GLU A 327 -23.94 -6.89 -4.23
CA GLU A 327 -23.92 -5.52 -3.72
C GLU A 327 -23.16 -4.58 -4.70
N ALA A 328 -22.02 -5.04 -5.25
CA ALA A 328 -21.24 -4.29 -6.22
C ALA A 328 -21.98 -4.05 -7.54
N GLU A 329 -22.78 -5.01 -8.02
CA GLU A 329 -23.63 -4.83 -9.20
C GLU A 329 -24.60 -3.65 -9.03
N SER A 330 -25.13 -3.45 -7.82
CA SER A 330 -26.01 -2.32 -7.50
C SER A 330 -25.32 -0.95 -7.55
N LYS A 331 -23.98 -0.94 -7.54
CA LYS A 331 -23.16 0.28 -7.61
C LYS A 331 -22.73 0.66 -9.02
N PHE A 332 -23.09 -0.15 -10.03
CA PHE A 332 -22.73 0.15 -11.41
C PHE A 332 -23.26 1.51 -11.87
N GLY A 333 -22.38 2.35 -12.38
CA GLY A 333 -22.70 3.72 -12.81
C GLY A 333 -22.90 4.72 -11.67
N ILE A 334 -22.75 4.31 -10.41
CA ILE A 334 -22.87 5.18 -9.24
C ILE A 334 -21.48 5.58 -8.75
N LYS A 335 -21.19 6.87 -8.80
CA LYS A 335 -19.92 7.42 -8.29
C LYS A 335 -19.88 7.35 -6.76
N ASN A 336 -18.74 7.01 -6.22
CA ASN A 336 -18.50 6.93 -4.78
C ASN A 336 -18.09 8.30 -4.23
N GLU A 337 -19.06 9.16 -3.93
CA GLU A 337 -18.81 10.53 -3.44
C GLU A 337 -18.17 10.55 -2.06
N GLU A 338 -18.49 9.60 -1.18
CA GLU A 338 -17.85 9.50 0.14
C GLU A 338 -16.39 9.04 0.01
N GLY A 339 -16.09 8.17 -0.95
CA GLY A 339 -14.71 7.77 -1.27
C GLY A 339 -13.86 8.96 -1.72
N LEU A 340 -14.42 9.88 -2.51
CA LEU A 340 -13.70 11.08 -2.96
C LEU A 340 -13.24 11.97 -1.80
N LYS A 341 -13.97 12.01 -0.68
CA LYS A 341 -13.63 12.84 0.48
C LYS A 341 -12.36 12.35 1.20
N LEU A 342 -12.01 11.07 1.03
CA LEU A 342 -10.82 10.50 1.68
C LEU A 342 -9.53 11.19 1.25
N LYS A 343 -9.41 11.68 0.01
CA LYS A 343 -8.21 12.41 -0.45
C LYS A 343 -7.97 13.72 0.33
N ASP A 344 -9.05 14.36 0.80
CA ASP A 344 -8.93 15.56 1.64
C ASP A 344 -8.65 15.20 3.10
N GLU A 345 -9.15 14.07 3.57
CA GLU A 345 -8.89 13.57 4.92
C GLU A 345 -7.46 13.04 5.08
N PHE A 346 -6.98 12.30 4.10
CA PHE A 346 -5.69 11.62 4.07
C PHE A 346 -4.79 12.21 2.98
N SER A 347 -4.10 13.31 3.27
CA SER A 347 -3.08 13.87 2.39
C SER A 347 -1.67 13.64 2.93
N TYR A 348 -0.66 13.58 2.04
CA TYR A 348 0.74 13.47 2.47
C TYR A 348 1.20 14.70 3.25
N GLU A 349 0.62 15.87 3.02
CA GLU A 349 0.84 17.04 3.86
C GLU A 349 0.43 16.79 5.32
N LYS A 350 -0.78 16.24 5.54
CA LYS A 350 -1.25 15.88 6.89
C LYS A 350 -0.43 14.76 7.51
N THR A 351 -0.01 13.78 6.71
CA THR A 351 0.90 12.71 7.13
C THR A 351 2.21 13.29 7.64
N LEU A 352 2.89 14.12 6.84
CA LEU A 352 4.15 14.74 7.23
C LEU A 352 4.00 15.65 8.46
N ASN A 353 2.95 16.46 8.54
CA ASN A 353 2.70 17.33 9.70
C ASN A 353 2.57 16.53 11.01
N LYS A 354 1.89 15.39 10.98
CA LYS A 354 1.77 14.48 12.15
C LYS A 354 3.11 13.86 12.50
N ILE A 355 3.90 13.41 11.51
CA ILE A 355 5.24 12.86 11.73
C ILE A 355 6.17 13.92 12.36
N ILE A 356 6.20 15.12 11.81
CA ILE A 356 7.01 16.24 12.36
C ILE A 356 6.64 16.52 13.81
N LYS A 357 5.34 16.60 14.12
CA LYS A 357 4.86 16.82 15.48
C LYS A 357 5.31 15.73 16.45
N ILE A 358 5.35 14.47 16.02
CA ILE A 358 5.85 13.36 16.83
C ILE A 358 7.35 13.53 17.07
N ILE A 359 8.13 13.87 16.04
CA ILE A 359 9.59 14.07 16.15
C ILE A 359 9.93 15.23 17.08
N GLU A 360 9.17 16.32 17.04
CA GLU A 360 9.40 17.50 17.88
C GLU A 360 9.07 17.28 19.36
N ASN A 361 8.13 16.35 19.65
CA ASN A 361 7.67 16.07 21.01
C ASN A 361 8.30 14.82 21.65
N ALA A 362 9.28 14.18 21.01
CA ALA A 362 9.93 12.97 21.51
C ALA A 362 11.21 13.24 22.32
#